data_d2b96e5af0299c1680530aa50966ff72
#
_entry.id   d2b96e5af0299c1680530aa50966ff72
#
_cell.length_a   1.000
_cell.length_b   1.000
_cell.length_c   1.000
_cell.angle_alpha   90.00
_cell.angle_beta   90.00
_cell.angle_gamma   90.00
#
_symmetry.space_group_name_H-M   'P 1'
#
loop_
_entity.id
_entity.type
_entity.pdbx_description
1 polymer ?
#
loop_
_entity_poly.entity_id
_entity_poly.type
_entity_poly.pdbx_seq_one_letter_code
_entity_poly.pdbx_strand_id
1 'polypeptide(L)'
;MTTTGTTAFNLEMNDLIEEAFERCGLELRTGYDFRTARRSLNILTIEWANRGINLWTVEQGQIVMNTQQALYALPIDTIDILDASTRTNNGSQSNQVDINLSRISEPTYMTIPNKNTTGRPVQMFVNRQSGGVASTPQTTLVGGISSTDNTITLASVANLPTQGFVNIGSETIAYQNIVGNQIVNAWRGQNGTTAAVHLTGVSVFNNQLPCINVWPTPNPPGNQYTLVYYRMRRIQDGGTGVRTQDIPFRFIPCMVAGLAYYLANKLPGVDPNRVPMLKAEYEQQFQLAADEDREKASIRFVPRNLFYS
;
A
#
# COMPACT_ATOMS: atom_id res chain seq x y z
N MET A 1 30.09 -12.04 32.59
CA MET A 1 29.14 -12.87 31.80
C MET A 1 29.18 -12.39 30.38
N THR A 2 29.48 -13.25 29.43
CA THR A 2 29.40 -12.93 28.02
C THR A 2 27.98 -13.22 27.53
N THR A 3 27.32 -12.22 26.98
CA THR A 3 26.00 -12.38 26.31
C THR A 3 26.18 -12.93 24.89
N THR A 4 25.14 -13.43 24.25
CA THR A 4 25.19 -13.96 22.89
C THR A 4 25.57 -12.90 21.84
N GLY A 5 25.41 -11.61 22.16
CA GLY A 5 25.64 -10.49 21.23
C GLY A 5 24.60 -10.34 20.11
N THR A 6 23.56 -11.18 20.09
CA THR A 6 22.47 -11.11 19.12
C THR A 6 21.21 -10.55 19.76
N THR A 7 20.46 -9.72 19.01
CA THR A 7 19.21 -9.08 19.46
C THR A 7 18.07 -9.28 18.45
N ALA A 8 18.29 -10.12 17.44
CA ALA A 8 17.37 -10.25 16.33
C ALA A 8 16.06 -10.98 16.69
N PHE A 9 16.12 -11.93 17.64
CA PHE A 9 14.96 -12.74 18.07
C PHE A 9 14.12 -13.28 16.88
N ASN A 10 14.81 -13.60 15.78
CA ASN A 10 14.11 -14.09 14.59
C ASN A 10 13.58 -15.50 14.84
N LEU A 11 12.27 -15.64 14.74
CA LEU A 11 11.60 -16.92 14.73
C LEU A 11 11.12 -17.19 13.29
N GLU A 12 11.56 -18.30 12.71
CA GLU A 12 11.06 -18.72 11.40
C GLU A 12 9.59 -19.12 11.51
N MET A 13 8.86 -19.04 10.40
CA MET A 13 7.44 -19.40 10.40
C MET A 13 7.22 -20.84 10.84
N ASN A 14 8.15 -21.75 10.52
CA ASN A 14 8.06 -23.16 10.94
C ASN A 14 8.07 -23.28 12.45
N ASP A 15 9.03 -22.63 13.12
CA ASP A 15 9.18 -22.65 14.57
C ASP A 15 7.96 -22.01 15.27
N LEU A 16 7.44 -20.92 14.69
CA LEU A 16 6.24 -20.25 15.20
C LEU A 16 4.99 -21.15 15.11
N ILE A 17 4.85 -21.88 14.02
CA ILE A 17 3.75 -22.83 13.83
C ILE A 17 3.89 -24.01 14.78
N GLU A 18 5.10 -24.56 14.92
CA GLU A 18 5.37 -25.67 15.84
C GLU A 18 5.05 -25.30 17.29
N GLU A 19 5.54 -24.17 17.77
CA GLU A 19 5.21 -23.63 19.10
C GLU A 19 3.69 -23.47 19.30
N ALA A 20 2.97 -23.00 18.27
CA ALA A 20 1.51 -22.85 18.36
C ALA A 20 0.78 -24.20 18.45
N PHE A 21 1.28 -25.24 17.78
CA PHE A 21 0.75 -26.62 17.91
C PHE A 21 1.00 -27.17 19.30
N GLU A 22 2.21 -27.01 19.85
CA GLU A 22 2.54 -27.45 21.21
C GLU A 22 1.63 -26.79 22.26
N ARG A 23 1.31 -25.51 22.12
CA ARG A 23 0.34 -24.81 22.98
C ARG A 23 -1.07 -25.38 22.88
N CYS A 24 -1.45 -25.91 21.73
CA CYS A 24 -2.70 -26.64 21.56
C CYS A 24 -2.65 -28.03 22.19
N GLY A 25 -1.48 -28.55 22.59
CA GLY A 25 -1.24 -29.88 23.05
C GLY A 25 -1.21 -30.92 21.92
N LEU A 26 -0.87 -30.49 20.73
CA LEU A 26 -0.75 -31.33 19.54
C LEU A 26 0.67 -31.23 18.97
N GLU A 27 1.06 -32.22 18.19
CA GLU A 27 2.29 -32.22 17.43
C GLU A 27 2.00 -31.89 15.96
N LEU A 28 2.89 -31.10 15.34
CA LEU A 28 2.86 -30.83 13.90
C LEU A 28 3.32 -32.08 13.16
N ARG A 29 2.44 -32.81 12.48
CA ARG A 29 2.75 -34.11 11.89
C ARG A 29 2.73 -34.14 10.37
N THR A 30 1.95 -33.27 9.74
CA THR A 30 1.66 -33.36 8.30
C THR A 30 1.80 -32.02 7.58
N GLY A 31 2.09 -32.10 6.26
CA GLY A 31 2.05 -30.91 5.40
C GLY A 31 0.64 -30.29 5.27
N TYR A 32 -0.41 -31.03 5.63
CA TYR A 32 -1.76 -30.50 5.70
C TYR A 32 -1.92 -29.57 6.91
N ASP A 33 -1.41 -29.98 8.07
CA ASP A 33 -1.44 -29.20 9.31
C ASP A 33 -0.69 -27.89 9.10
N PHE A 34 0.48 -27.95 8.46
CA PHE A 34 1.27 -26.77 8.11
C PHE A 34 0.50 -25.80 7.20
N ARG A 35 -0.18 -26.29 6.16
CA ARG A 35 -1.00 -25.45 5.28
C ARG A 35 -2.19 -24.82 6.01
N THR A 36 -2.78 -25.55 6.95
CA THR A 36 -3.89 -25.06 7.78
C THR A 36 -3.41 -23.96 8.72
N ALA A 37 -2.26 -24.14 9.36
CA ALA A 37 -1.65 -23.15 10.23
C ALA A 37 -1.29 -21.88 9.46
N ARG A 38 -0.66 -21.99 8.28
CA ARG A 38 -0.32 -20.84 7.45
C ARG A 38 -1.54 -20.01 7.03
N ARG A 39 -2.65 -20.68 6.67
CA ARG A 39 -3.91 -19.97 6.37
C ARG A 39 -4.45 -19.24 7.59
N SER A 40 -4.38 -19.87 8.77
CA SER A 40 -4.81 -19.25 10.03
C SER A 40 -3.94 -18.07 10.40
N LEU A 41 -2.63 -18.17 10.18
CA LEU A 41 -1.67 -17.08 10.38
C LEU A 41 -2.00 -15.85 9.50
N ASN A 42 -2.26 -16.08 8.21
CA ASN A 42 -2.65 -14.99 7.31
C ASN A 42 -3.97 -14.32 7.71
N ILE A 43 -4.94 -15.09 8.24
CA ILE A 43 -6.20 -14.51 8.76
C ILE A 43 -5.93 -13.70 10.03
N LEU A 44 -5.05 -14.17 10.90
CA LEU A 44 -4.66 -13.47 12.13
C LEU A 44 -3.99 -12.12 11.81
N THR A 45 -3.10 -12.06 10.81
CA THR A 45 -2.48 -10.78 10.40
C THR A 45 -3.49 -9.78 9.84
N ILE A 46 -4.51 -10.25 9.11
CA ILE A 46 -5.62 -9.41 8.66
C ILE A 46 -6.46 -8.90 9.84
N GLU A 47 -6.71 -9.76 10.83
CA GLU A 47 -7.41 -9.35 12.07
C GLU A 47 -6.64 -8.21 12.78
N TRP A 48 -5.33 -8.33 12.90
CA TRP A 48 -4.50 -7.30 13.54
C TRP A 48 -4.57 -5.97 12.79
N ALA A 49 -4.50 -6.00 11.47
CA ALA A 49 -4.69 -4.80 10.66
C ALA A 49 -6.06 -4.15 10.91
N ASN A 50 -7.12 -4.95 11.06
CA ASN A 50 -8.47 -4.46 11.37
C ASN A 50 -8.60 -3.93 12.81
N ARG A 51 -7.81 -4.43 13.74
CA ARG A 51 -7.74 -3.92 15.12
C ARG A 51 -6.88 -2.65 15.24
N GLY A 52 -6.21 -2.23 14.15
CA GLY A 52 -5.43 -1.00 14.09
C GLY A 52 -3.99 -1.12 14.60
N ILE A 53 -3.47 -2.34 14.79
CA ILE A 53 -2.05 -2.56 15.11
C ILE A 53 -1.24 -2.60 13.83
N ASN A 54 -0.52 -1.52 13.51
CA ASN A 54 0.16 -1.39 12.23
C ASN A 54 1.21 -0.26 12.14
N LEU A 55 1.74 0.25 13.26
CA LEU A 55 2.72 1.35 13.20
C LEU A 55 3.97 1.02 12.37
N TRP A 56 4.44 -0.24 12.40
CA TRP A 56 5.60 -0.66 11.60
C TRP A 56 5.31 -0.76 10.11
N THR A 57 4.05 -0.66 9.69
CA THR A 57 3.65 -0.67 8.28
C THR A 57 3.60 0.72 7.67
N VAL A 58 3.94 1.75 8.44
CA VAL A 58 3.99 3.13 7.96
C VAL A 58 5.31 3.38 7.25
N GLU A 59 5.23 3.76 5.98
CA GLU A 59 6.39 4.01 5.13
C GLU A 59 6.28 5.37 4.44
N GLN A 60 7.43 6.04 4.28
CA GLN A 60 7.51 7.24 3.46
C GLN A 60 7.71 6.88 2.00
N GLY A 61 6.91 7.48 1.12
CA GLY A 61 7.10 7.42 -0.33
C GLY A 61 7.33 8.81 -0.92
N GLN A 62 7.95 8.83 -2.11
CA GLN A 62 8.17 10.05 -2.88
C GLN A 62 7.89 9.81 -4.35
N ILE A 63 7.20 10.75 -5.00
CA ILE A 63 6.90 10.72 -6.42
C ILE A 63 7.21 12.11 -7.01
N VAL A 64 8.06 12.17 -8.03
CA VAL A 64 8.28 13.40 -8.79
C VAL A 64 7.02 13.73 -9.57
N MET A 65 6.55 14.98 -9.46
CA MET A 65 5.28 15.38 -10.04
C MET A 65 5.48 15.93 -11.45
N ASN A 66 4.73 15.39 -12.40
CA ASN A 66 4.73 15.86 -13.79
C ASN A 66 3.75 17.02 -13.99
N THR A 67 4.04 17.87 -14.96
CA THR A 67 3.17 18.97 -15.35
C THR A 67 1.77 18.46 -15.72
N GLN A 68 0.75 19.10 -15.20
CA GLN A 68 -0.68 18.83 -15.46
C GLN A 68 -1.16 17.44 -15.05
N GLN A 69 -0.34 16.58 -14.43
CA GLN A 69 -0.76 15.29 -13.92
C GLN A 69 -1.49 15.47 -12.59
N ALA A 70 -2.74 15.02 -12.51
CA ALA A 70 -3.48 14.99 -11.26
C ALA A 70 -3.34 13.65 -10.53
N LEU A 71 -3.13 12.55 -11.26
CA LEU A 71 -3.25 11.18 -10.79
C LEU A 71 -1.87 10.54 -10.58
N TYR A 72 -1.55 10.14 -9.35
CA TYR A 72 -0.27 9.52 -8.98
C TYR A 72 -0.52 8.14 -8.38
N ALA A 73 0.02 7.10 -9.04
CA ALA A 73 -0.10 5.72 -8.60
C ALA A 73 0.65 5.49 -7.29
N LEU A 74 0.04 4.71 -6.42
CA LEU A 74 0.65 4.20 -5.19
C LEU A 74 0.93 2.70 -5.33
N PRO A 75 1.88 2.15 -4.57
CA PRO A 75 2.08 0.71 -4.50
C PRO A 75 0.78 -0.03 -4.17
N ILE A 76 0.55 -1.17 -4.82
CA ILE A 76 -0.71 -1.94 -4.73
C ILE A 76 -1.05 -2.41 -3.32
N ASP A 77 -0.05 -2.53 -2.46
CA ASP A 77 -0.17 -2.92 -1.06
C ASP A 77 -0.55 -1.76 -0.12
N THR A 78 -0.77 -0.55 -0.66
CA THR A 78 -1.17 0.63 0.12
C THR A 78 -2.61 0.47 0.62
N ILE A 79 -2.81 0.62 1.93
CA ILE A 79 -4.12 0.64 2.59
C ILE A 79 -4.69 2.06 2.61
N ASP A 80 -3.89 3.01 3.08
CA ASP A 80 -4.27 4.42 3.16
C ASP A 80 -3.03 5.33 3.19
N ILE A 81 -3.27 6.62 2.98
CA ILE A 81 -2.28 7.69 3.16
C ILE A 81 -2.61 8.42 4.46
N LEU A 82 -1.63 8.51 5.33
CA LEU A 82 -1.76 9.19 6.61
C LEU A 82 -1.60 10.69 6.45
N ASP A 83 -0.55 11.09 5.75
CA ASP A 83 -0.23 12.50 5.47
C ASP A 83 0.54 12.63 4.16
N ALA A 84 0.47 13.79 3.52
CA ALA A 84 1.25 14.09 2.33
C ALA A 84 1.58 15.57 2.23
N SER A 85 2.69 15.86 1.60
CA SER A 85 3.16 17.22 1.34
C SER A 85 3.68 17.38 -0.09
N THR A 86 3.57 18.59 -0.59
CA THR A 86 4.25 19.02 -1.82
C THR A 86 5.59 19.63 -1.45
N ARG A 87 6.67 19.01 -1.88
CA ARG A 87 8.05 19.46 -1.68
C ARG A 87 8.53 20.23 -2.89
N THR A 88 9.10 21.41 -2.65
CA THR A 88 9.82 22.19 -3.66
C THR A 88 11.32 22.09 -3.40
N ASN A 89 12.11 22.26 -4.45
CA ASN A 89 13.59 22.21 -4.40
C ASN A 89 14.12 20.94 -3.70
N ASN A 90 13.57 19.79 -4.08
CA ASN A 90 13.94 18.51 -3.50
C ASN A 90 15.46 18.28 -3.57
N GLY A 91 16.09 17.94 -2.42
CA GLY A 91 17.53 17.75 -2.30
C GLY A 91 18.34 19.02 -2.04
N SER A 92 17.74 20.21 -2.04
CA SER A 92 18.43 21.45 -1.66
C SER A 92 18.48 21.59 -0.14
N GLN A 93 19.67 21.67 0.44
CA GLN A 93 19.84 21.82 1.89
C GLN A 93 19.31 23.17 2.42
N SER A 94 19.33 24.21 1.63
CA SER A 94 18.97 25.58 2.04
C SER A 94 17.56 26.01 1.62
N ASN A 95 17.03 25.46 0.52
CA ASN A 95 15.83 25.99 -0.12
C ASN A 95 14.69 24.96 -0.24
N GLN A 96 14.84 23.76 0.32
CA GLN A 96 13.76 22.77 0.33
C GLN A 96 12.62 23.24 1.23
N VAL A 97 11.39 23.21 0.71
CA VAL A 97 10.19 23.56 1.46
C VAL A 97 9.11 22.51 1.26
N ASP A 98 8.59 22.00 2.35
CA ASP A 98 7.46 21.06 2.37
C ASP A 98 6.18 21.79 2.79
N ILE A 99 5.13 21.66 2.01
CA ILE A 99 3.81 22.22 2.30
C ILE A 99 2.78 21.11 2.28
N ASN A 100 2.08 20.94 3.39
CA ASN A 100 1.10 19.89 3.56
C ASN A 100 -0.05 20.03 2.57
N LEU A 101 -0.49 18.89 2.04
CA LEU A 101 -1.69 18.76 1.23
C LEU A 101 -2.89 18.52 2.15
N SER A 102 -3.94 19.31 1.98
CA SER A 102 -5.20 19.07 2.68
C SER A 102 -5.92 17.88 2.06
N ARG A 103 -6.19 16.85 2.86
CA ARG A 103 -6.99 15.71 2.42
C ARG A 103 -8.46 16.12 2.31
N ILE A 104 -9.06 15.89 1.15
CA ILE A 104 -10.47 16.12 0.87
C ILE A 104 -11.18 14.79 0.56
N SER A 105 -12.49 14.76 0.76
CA SER A 105 -13.31 13.60 0.42
C SER A 105 -13.59 13.52 -1.09
N GLU A 106 -13.97 12.33 -1.57
CA GLU A 106 -14.39 12.14 -2.96
C GLU A 106 -15.52 13.11 -3.39
N PRO A 107 -16.63 13.27 -2.61
CA PRO A 107 -17.66 14.24 -2.94
C PRO A 107 -17.12 15.68 -3.07
N THR A 108 -16.22 16.09 -2.17
CA THR A 108 -15.59 17.42 -2.23
C THR A 108 -14.72 17.55 -3.48
N TYR A 109 -13.95 16.51 -3.84
CA TYR A 109 -13.17 16.53 -5.08
C TYR A 109 -14.06 16.62 -6.31
N MET A 110 -15.23 15.98 -6.30
CA MET A 110 -16.21 16.04 -7.40
C MET A 110 -16.79 17.44 -7.62
N THR A 111 -16.91 18.24 -6.57
CA THR A 111 -17.46 19.63 -6.68
C THR A 111 -16.48 20.62 -7.29
N ILE A 112 -15.21 20.27 -7.47
CA ILE A 112 -14.22 21.15 -8.11
C ILE A 112 -14.61 21.38 -9.57
N PRO A 113 -14.95 22.61 -9.99
CA PRO A 113 -15.48 22.88 -11.33
C PRO A 113 -14.47 22.60 -12.43
N ASN A 114 -13.21 23.02 -12.24
CA ASN A 114 -12.14 22.81 -13.20
C ASN A 114 -10.98 22.02 -12.54
N LYS A 115 -10.91 20.71 -12.84
CA LYS A 115 -9.87 19.82 -12.34
C LYS A 115 -8.53 20.00 -13.04
N ASN A 116 -8.51 20.67 -14.20
CA ASN A 116 -7.30 20.93 -14.99
C ASN A 116 -6.60 22.26 -14.63
N THR A 117 -7.12 22.98 -13.63
CA THR A 117 -6.43 24.20 -13.13
C THR A 117 -5.01 23.84 -12.70
N THR A 118 -4.04 24.59 -13.22
CA THR A 118 -2.62 24.40 -12.90
C THR A 118 -2.15 25.31 -11.79
N GLY A 119 -1.27 24.81 -10.95
CA GLY A 119 -0.71 25.55 -9.82
C GLY A 119 0.09 24.62 -8.92
N ARG A 120 0.51 25.13 -7.75
CA ARG A 120 1.07 24.26 -6.74
C ARG A 120 -0.05 23.44 -6.11
N PRO A 121 0.06 22.11 -6.05
CA PRO A 121 -0.93 21.27 -5.37
C PRO A 121 -1.07 21.63 -3.89
N VAL A 122 -2.31 21.78 -3.43
CA VAL A 122 -2.65 22.12 -2.03
C VAL A 122 -3.70 21.19 -1.43
N GLN A 123 -4.40 20.43 -2.26
CA GLN A 123 -5.40 19.46 -1.86
C GLN A 123 -5.13 18.10 -2.48
N MET A 124 -5.53 17.05 -1.77
CA MET A 124 -5.45 15.68 -2.28
C MET A 124 -6.71 14.89 -1.97
N PHE A 125 -7.08 14.01 -2.88
CA PHE A 125 -8.06 12.95 -2.69
C PHE A 125 -7.37 11.60 -2.85
N VAL A 126 -7.60 10.66 -1.92
CA VAL A 126 -7.00 9.32 -1.95
C VAL A 126 -8.03 8.33 -2.45
N ASN A 127 -7.77 7.73 -3.62
CA ASN A 127 -8.55 6.62 -4.15
C ASN A 127 -7.89 5.30 -3.74
N ARG A 128 -8.62 4.48 -2.97
CA ARG A 128 -8.14 3.23 -2.37
C ARG A 128 -8.46 1.98 -3.20
N GLN A 129 -8.51 2.11 -4.53
CA GLN A 129 -8.66 0.94 -5.40
C GLN A 129 -7.52 -0.07 -5.16
N SER A 130 -7.81 -1.35 -5.26
CA SER A 130 -6.83 -2.41 -5.00
C SER A 130 -6.97 -3.61 -5.94
N GLY A 131 -7.62 -3.44 -7.10
CA GLY A 131 -7.86 -4.50 -8.07
C GLY A 131 -6.62 -4.95 -8.84
N GLY A 132 -5.60 -4.09 -8.94
CA GLY A 132 -4.40 -4.36 -9.74
C GLY A 132 -4.68 -4.47 -11.24
N VAL A 133 -3.80 -5.17 -11.95
CA VAL A 133 -3.93 -5.39 -13.40
C VAL A 133 -5.03 -6.40 -13.67
N ALA A 134 -5.95 -6.06 -14.55
CA ALA A 134 -7.02 -6.95 -14.97
C ALA A 134 -6.46 -8.26 -15.58
N SER A 135 -7.13 -9.39 -15.32
CA SER A 135 -6.71 -10.71 -15.83
C SER A 135 -6.95 -10.87 -17.32
N THR A 136 -7.83 -10.07 -17.90
CA THR A 136 -8.16 -10.08 -19.34
C THR A 136 -7.88 -8.73 -19.97
N PRO A 137 -7.38 -8.68 -21.22
CA PRO A 137 -7.16 -7.42 -21.91
C PRO A 137 -8.51 -6.71 -22.18
N GLN A 138 -8.51 -5.40 -21.97
CA GLN A 138 -9.70 -4.58 -22.25
C GLN A 138 -9.77 -4.16 -23.72
N THR A 139 -8.61 -4.01 -24.36
CA THR A 139 -8.48 -3.55 -25.74
C THR A 139 -7.07 -3.85 -26.26
N THR A 140 -6.77 -3.38 -27.48
CA THR A 140 -5.45 -3.48 -28.11
C THR A 140 -5.01 -2.14 -28.69
N LEU A 141 -3.71 -1.97 -28.91
CA LEU A 141 -3.14 -0.79 -29.59
C LEU A 141 -3.48 -0.79 -31.08
N VAL A 142 -3.92 0.37 -31.57
CA VAL A 142 -4.08 0.65 -33.02
C VAL A 142 -2.90 1.52 -33.48
N GLY A 143 -1.79 0.91 -33.79
CA GLY A 143 -0.56 1.61 -34.11
C GLY A 143 0.49 1.46 -33.00
N GLY A 144 1.74 1.38 -33.40
CA GLY A 144 2.86 1.34 -32.43
C GLY A 144 3.02 2.68 -31.74
N ILE A 145 3.52 2.65 -30.51
CA ILE A 145 3.85 3.86 -29.73
C ILE A 145 5.31 3.85 -29.33
N SER A 146 5.94 5.01 -29.35
CA SER A 146 7.30 5.23 -28.83
C SER A 146 7.28 5.39 -27.30
N SER A 147 8.43 5.43 -26.69
CA SER A 147 8.55 5.67 -25.22
C SER A 147 8.14 7.10 -24.80
N THR A 148 8.01 8.02 -25.74
CA THR A 148 7.71 9.45 -25.48
C THR A 148 6.29 9.85 -25.89
N ASP A 149 5.54 8.99 -26.60
CA ASP A 149 4.19 9.31 -27.04
C ASP A 149 3.27 9.46 -25.84
N ASN A 150 2.51 10.55 -25.83
CA ASN A 150 1.51 10.85 -24.79
C ASN A 150 0.06 10.74 -25.30
N THR A 151 -0.11 10.34 -26.57
CA THR A 151 -1.40 10.04 -27.16
C THR A 151 -1.38 8.61 -27.66
N ILE A 152 -2.33 7.80 -27.22
CA ILE A 152 -2.36 6.35 -27.47
C ILE A 152 -3.70 5.98 -28.11
N THR A 153 -3.66 5.49 -29.34
CA THR A 153 -4.86 5.06 -30.06
C THR A 153 -5.18 3.60 -29.75
N LEU A 154 -6.41 3.34 -29.32
CA LEU A 154 -6.92 2.04 -28.92
C LEU A 154 -8.01 1.55 -29.86
N ALA A 155 -8.16 0.24 -30.00
CA ALA A 155 -9.22 -0.36 -30.80
C ALA A 155 -10.63 -0.04 -30.22
N SER A 156 -10.73 0.04 -28.90
CA SER A 156 -11.93 0.44 -28.18
C SER A 156 -11.57 0.99 -26.81
N VAL A 157 -12.37 1.91 -26.28
CA VAL A 157 -12.22 2.45 -24.93
C VAL A 157 -13.44 2.15 -24.04
N ALA A 158 -14.40 1.37 -24.54
CA ALA A 158 -15.68 1.13 -23.87
C ALA A 158 -15.56 0.53 -22.46
N ASN A 159 -14.51 -0.24 -22.21
CA ASN A 159 -14.26 -0.91 -20.93
C ASN A 159 -13.19 -0.20 -20.09
N LEU A 160 -12.77 1.00 -20.46
CA LEU A 160 -11.82 1.79 -19.68
C LEU A 160 -12.54 2.91 -18.94
N PRO A 161 -12.15 3.21 -17.69
CA PRO A 161 -12.62 4.40 -17.00
C PRO A 161 -12.13 5.66 -17.72
N THR A 162 -12.78 6.81 -17.47
CA THR A 162 -12.41 8.09 -18.10
C THR A 162 -11.01 8.58 -17.73
N GLN A 163 -10.51 8.14 -16.59
CA GLN A 163 -9.15 8.39 -16.09
C GLN A 163 -8.69 7.17 -15.28
N GLY A 164 -7.40 6.92 -15.22
CA GLY A 164 -6.86 5.79 -14.47
C GLY A 164 -5.48 5.36 -14.93
N PHE A 165 -5.23 4.07 -14.82
CA PHE A 165 -3.99 3.45 -15.27
C PHE A 165 -4.27 2.29 -16.20
N VAL A 166 -3.41 2.14 -17.19
CA VAL A 166 -3.39 0.95 -18.05
C VAL A 166 -2.00 0.34 -18.04
N ASN A 167 -1.94 -0.97 -18.21
CA ASN A 167 -0.70 -1.69 -18.46
C ASN A 167 -0.61 -2.14 -19.91
N ILE A 168 0.55 -1.86 -20.51
CA ILE A 168 0.93 -2.34 -21.84
C ILE A 168 2.27 -3.06 -21.68
N GLY A 169 2.26 -4.39 -21.84
CA GLY A 169 3.41 -5.19 -21.43
C GLY A 169 3.71 -5.01 -19.94
N SER A 170 4.94 -4.62 -19.61
CA SER A 170 5.38 -4.35 -18.23
C SER A 170 5.23 -2.88 -17.82
N GLU A 171 4.82 -2.00 -18.73
CA GLU A 171 4.71 -0.58 -18.45
C GLU A 171 3.33 -0.21 -17.89
N THR A 172 3.32 0.59 -16.83
CA THR A 172 2.13 1.27 -16.31
C THR A 172 2.07 2.70 -16.84
N ILE A 173 0.94 3.08 -17.40
CA ILE A 173 0.69 4.38 -18.01
C ILE A 173 -0.51 5.02 -17.31
N ALA A 174 -0.34 6.24 -16.79
CA ALA A 174 -1.44 7.02 -16.24
C ALA A 174 -2.10 7.86 -17.34
N TYR A 175 -3.42 8.07 -17.23
CA TYR A 175 -4.15 8.95 -18.14
C TYR A 175 -5.33 9.63 -17.44
N GLN A 176 -5.71 10.81 -17.96
CA GLN A 176 -6.78 11.61 -17.38
C GLN A 176 -7.93 11.85 -18.34
N ASN A 177 -7.72 11.70 -19.63
CA ASN A 177 -8.73 12.00 -20.65
C ASN A 177 -8.75 10.95 -21.75
N ILE A 178 -9.97 10.67 -22.20
CA ILE A 178 -10.24 9.86 -23.40
C ILE A 178 -11.01 10.72 -24.40
N VAL A 179 -10.51 10.81 -25.62
CA VAL A 179 -11.17 11.51 -26.73
C VAL A 179 -11.32 10.55 -27.91
N GLY A 180 -12.57 10.21 -28.25
CA GLY A 180 -12.84 9.14 -29.20
C GLY A 180 -12.23 7.82 -28.70
N ASN A 181 -11.42 7.18 -29.51
CA ASN A 181 -10.70 5.95 -29.16
C ASN A 181 -9.25 6.23 -28.73
N GLN A 182 -8.94 7.43 -28.26
CA GLN A 182 -7.58 7.79 -27.87
C GLN A 182 -7.52 8.16 -26.39
N ILE A 183 -6.54 7.62 -25.71
CA ILE A 183 -6.02 8.15 -24.46
C ILE A 183 -5.17 9.38 -24.83
N VAL A 184 -5.46 10.53 -24.23
CA VAL A 184 -4.71 11.77 -24.45
C VAL A 184 -4.09 12.25 -23.11
N ASN A 185 -2.97 12.97 -23.20
CA ASN A 185 -2.21 13.38 -22.03
C ASN A 185 -1.85 12.18 -21.13
N ALA A 186 -1.23 11.16 -21.73
CA ALA A 186 -0.73 10.01 -21.00
C ALA A 186 0.64 10.29 -20.39
N TRP A 187 0.83 9.85 -19.14
CA TRP A 187 2.14 9.85 -18.46
C TRP A 187 2.69 8.44 -18.44
N ARG A 188 3.84 8.31 -19.11
CA ARG A 188 4.51 7.03 -19.33
C ARG A 188 5.32 6.60 -18.10
N GLY A 189 5.63 5.30 -17.99
CA GLY A 189 6.55 4.77 -16.98
C GLY A 189 6.14 5.05 -15.53
N GLN A 190 4.85 4.93 -15.22
CA GLN A 190 4.33 5.18 -13.86
C GLN A 190 4.56 3.99 -12.92
N ASN A 191 4.39 4.21 -11.61
CA ASN A 191 4.49 3.17 -10.57
C ASN A 191 5.83 2.39 -10.61
N GLY A 192 6.95 3.10 -10.84
CA GLY A 192 8.28 2.48 -10.88
C GLY A 192 8.58 1.67 -12.15
N THR A 193 7.71 1.70 -13.16
CA THR A 193 7.97 1.07 -14.45
C THR A 193 8.72 2.01 -15.39
N THR A 194 9.31 1.48 -16.45
CA THR A 194 10.04 2.26 -17.46
C THR A 194 9.20 2.39 -18.73
N ALA A 195 9.16 3.61 -19.29
CA ALA A 195 8.51 3.85 -20.58
C ALA A 195 9.22 3.07 -21.69
N ALA A 196 8.46 2.32 -22.49
CA ALA A 196 8.95 1.42 -23.53
C ALA A 196 8.24 1.64 -24.86
N VAL A 197 8.82 1.12 -25.94
CA VAL A 197 8.19 1.04 -27.26
C VAL A 197 7.22 -0.14 -27.25
N HIS A 198 6.01 0.07 -27.74
CA HIS A 198 5.02 -0.99 -27.90
C HIS A 198 4.53 -1.08 -29.34
N LEU A 199 4.40 -2.30 -29.85
CA LEU A 199 3.97 -2.55 -31.23
C LEU A 199 2.45 -2.51 -31.38
N THR A 200 1.99 -2.32 -32.59
CA THR A 200 0.57 -2.48 -32.96
C THR A 200 0.02 -3.84 -32.54
N GLY A 201 -1.21 -3.87 -32.05
CA GLY A 201 -1.91 -5.10 -31.65
C GLY A 201 -1.57 -5.60 -30.25
N VAL A 202 -0.63 -4.98 -29.54
CA VAL A 202 -0.32 -5.35 -28.15
C VAL A 202 -1.53 -5.11 -27.26
N SER A 203 -1.80 -6.06 -26.36
CA SER A 203 -2.91 -6.02 -25.41
C SER A 203 -2.74 -4.91 -24.38
N VAL A 204 -3.85 -4.25 -24.06
CA VAL A 204 -3.95 -3.18 -23.06
C VAL A 204 -4.85 -3.65 -21.94
N PHE A 205 -4.34 -3.62 -20.72
CA PHE A 205 -5.04 -4.05 -19.51
C PHE A 205 -5.38 -2.86 -18.63
N ASN A 206 -6.59 -2.81 -18.09
CA ASN A 206 -6.92 -1.85 -17.04
C ASN A 206 -6.13 -2.20 -15.77
N ASN A 207 -5.61 -1.19 -15.08
CA ASN A 207 -4.86 -1.37 -13.84
C ASN A 207 -5.48 -0.52 -12.72
N GLN A 208 -6.11 -1.18 -11.77
CA GLN A 208 -6.79 -0.54 -10.65
C GLN A 208 -5.83 -0.36 -9.46
N LEU A 209 -4.94 0.62 -9.56
CA LEU A 209 -4.01 0.97 -8.48
C LEU A 209 -4.64 1.96 -7.50
N PRO A 210 -4.30 1.85 -6.20
CA PRO A 210 -4.52 2.96 -5.29
C PRO A 210 -3.76 4.19 -5.79
N CYS A 211 -4.34 5.38 -5.62
CA CYS A 211 -3.72 6.58 -6.13
C CYS A 211 -4.08 7.83 -5.34
N ILE A 212 -3.23 8.83 -5.44
CA ILE A 212 -3.49 10.19 -4.96
C ILE A 212 -3.88 11.05 -6.15
N ASN A 213 -5.04 11.70 -6.06
CA ASN A 213 -5.43 12.77 -6.97
C ASN A 213 -5.13 14.10 -6.30
N VAL A 214 -4.37 14.97 -6.95
CA VAL A 214 -4.00 16.28 -6.43
C VAL A 214 -4.74 17.40 -7.16
N TRP A 215 -4.97 18.50 -6.45
CA TRP A 215 -5.51 19.72 -7.03
C TRP A 215 -4.94 20.96 -6.33
N PRO A 216 -4.60 22.05 -7.07
CA PRO A 216 -4.44 22.11 -8.54
C PRO A 216 -3.42 21.09 -9.08
N THR A 217 -3.44 20.86 -10.41
CA THR A 217 -2.41 20.04 -11.05
C THR A 217 -1.09 20.82 -11.13
N PRO A 218 0.08 20.17 -11.06
CA PRO A 218 1.36 20.87 -11.11
C PRO A 218 1.50 21.77 -12.34
N ASN A 219 1.90 23.01 -12.11
CA ASN A 219 2.20 23.94 -13.20
C ASN A 219 3.60 23.71 -13.79
N PRO A 220 3.88 24.19 -15.04
CA PRO A 220 5.24 24.18 -15.62
C PRO A 220 6.24 25.01 -14.79
N PRO A 221 7.55 24.70 -14.83
CA PRO A 221 8.13 23.54 -15.50
C PRO A 221 7.82 22.23 -14.79
N GLY A 222 7.89 21.10 -15.52
CA GLY A 222 7.78 19.77 -14.93
C GLY A 222 8.88 19.51 -13.90
N ASN A 223 8.62 18.58 -12.98
CA ASN A 223 9.55 18.12 -11.94
C ASN A 223 9.92 19.16 -10.86
N GLN A 224 9.25 20.30 -10.80
CA GLN A 224 9.51 21.30 -9.76
C GLN A 224 8.96 20.90 -8.39
N TYR A 225 8.00 19.97 -8.38
CA TYR A 225 7.38 19.46 -7.16
C TYR A 225 7.64 17.98 -7.00
N THR A 226 7.81 17.55 -5.75
CA THR A 226 7.84 16.15 -5.34
C THR A 226 6.70 15.93 -4.35
N LEU A 227 5.84 14.98 -4.64
CA LEU A 227 4.85 14.48 -3.70
C LEU A 227 5.58 13.60 -2.69
N VAL A 228 5.57 13.99 -1.42
CA VAL A 228 6.08 13.20 -0.30
C VAL A 228 4.89 12.77 0.52
N TYR A 229 4.78 11.48 0.81
CA TYR A 229 3.64 10.95 1.54
C TYR A 229 4.05 9.87 2.53
N TYR A 230 3.27 9.71 3.58
CA TYR A 230 3.34 8.58 4.50
C TYR A 230 2.17 7.67 4.24
N ARG A 231 2.46 6.44 3.85
CA ARG A 231 1.47 5.41 3.56
C ARG A 231 1.44 4.34 4.63
N MET A 232 0.28 3.77 4.85
CA MET A 232 0.11 2.53 5.57
C MET A 232 0.04 1.41 4.54
N ARG A 233 0.97 0.44 4.63
CA ARG A 233 0.96 -0.74 3.76
C ARG A 233 0.31 -1.95 4.44
N ARG A 234 -0.04 -2.94 3.66
CA ARG A 234 -0.48 -4.23 4.19
C ARG A 234 0.69 -4.94 4.89
N ILE A 235 0.37 -5.66 5.96
CA ILE A 235 1.31 -6.63 6.56
C ILE A 235 1.55 -7.73 5.53
N GLN A 236 2.80 -8.16 5.35
CA GLN A 236 3.13 -9.21 4.41
C GLN A 236 2.58 -10.55 4.88
N ASP A 237 2.20 -11.39 3.93
CA ASP A 237 1.71 -12.73 4.23
C ASP A 237 2.83 -13.67 4.72
N GLY A 238 2.44 -14.81 5.25
CA GLY A 238 3.35 -15.79 5.82
C GLY A 238 4.28 -16.52 4.84
N GLY A 239 4.28 -16.20 3.56
CA GLY A 239 5.20 -16.78 2.57
C GLY A 239 5.29 -18.31 2.56
N THR A 240 6.48 -18.86 2.37
CA THR A 240 6.76 -20.29 2.16
C THR A 240 7.52 -20.99 3.31
N GLY A 241 7.32 -20.61 4.56
CA GLY A 241 7.78 -21.39 5.70
C GLY A 241 9.18 -21.09 6.25
N VAL A 242 10.15 -20.78 5.41
CA VAL A 242 11.55 -20.45 5.81
C VAL A 242 11.81 -18.95 5.96
N ARG A 243 10.77 -18.13 5.95
CA ARG A 243 10.88 -16.68 6.09
C ARG A 243 10.35 -16.22 7.44
N THR A 244 10.93 -15.15 7.95
CA THR A 244 10.42 -14.47 9.14
C THR A 244 9.15 -13.70 8.80
N GLN A 245 8.28 -13.51 9.80
CA GLN A 245 7.07 -12.71 9.66
C GLN A 245 7.38 -11.21 9.61
N ASP A 246 6.56 -10.46 8.89
CA ASP A 246 6.64 -8.99 8.82
C ASP A 246 6.01 -8.35 10.07
N ILE A 247 6.60 -8.67 11.22
CA ILE A 247 6.17 -8.14 12.52
C ILE A 247 7.39 -7.79 13.38
N PRO A 248 7.30 -6.78 14.25
CA PRO A 248 8.33 -6.54 15.25
C PRO A 248 8.46 -7.72 16.22
N PHE A 249 9.67 -7.97 16.71
CA PHE A 249 9.94 -9.11 17.63
C PHE A 249 9.02 -9.14 18.85
N ARG A 250 8.55 -7.99 19.35
CA ARG A 250 7.64 -7.88 20.49
C ARG A 250 6.26 -8.48 20.24
N PHE A 251 5.87 -8.63 18.97
CA PHE A 251 4.58 -9.21 18.59
C PHE A 251 4.63 -10.73 18.43
N ILE A 252 5.80 -11.34 18.45
CA ILE A 252 5.96 -12.80 18.33
C ILE A 252 5.13 -13.55 19.39
N PRO A 253 5.17 -13.20 20.70
CA PRO A 253 4.36 -13.89 21.69
C PRO A 253 2.85 -13.81 21.43
N CYS A 254 2.38 -12.65 20.98
CA CYS A 254 0.99 -12.43 20.60
C CYS A 254 0.62 -13.24 19.36
N MET A 255 1.50 -13.34 18.37
CA MET A 255 1.26 -14.10 17.14
C MET A 255 1.16 -15.61 17.43
N VAL A 256 2.06 -16.15 18.26
CA VAL A 256 2.01 -17.55 18.69
C VAL A 256 0.74 -17.85 19.45
N ALA A 257 0.36 -17.02 20.43
CA ALA A 257 -0.87 -17.19 21.21
C ALA A 257 -2.14 -17.11 20.33
N GLY A 258 -2.17 -16.13 19.41
CA GLY A 258 -3.27 -15.97 18.47
C GLY A 258 -3.40 -17.15 17.49
N LEU A 259 -2.26 -17.62 16.95
CA LEU A 259 -2.25 -18.79 16.08
C LEU A 259 -2.71 -20.05 16.82
N ALA A 260 -2.24 -20.26 18.05
CA ALA A 260 -2.69 -21.37 18.89
C ALA A 260 -4.21 -21.33 19.12
N TYR A 261 -4.78 -20.19 19.46
CA TYR A 261 -6.22 -20.01 19.59
C TYR A 261 -6.98 -20.33 18.28
N TYR A 262 -6.49 -19.83 17.13
CA TYR A 262 -7.10 -20.12 15.83
C TYR A 262 -7.03 -21.59 15.45
N LEU A 263 -5.93 -22.27 15.76
CA LEU A 263 -5.75 -23.70 15.51
C LEU A 263 -6.63 -24.53 16.44
N ALA A 264 -6.72 -24.17 17.71
CA ALA A 264 -7.55 -24.88 18.69
C ALA A 264 -9.03 -24.94 18.30
N ASN A 265 -9.54 -23.94 17.60
CA ASN A 265 -10.90 -23.91 17.07
C ASN A 265 -11.11 -24.80 15.83
N LYS A 266 -10.06 -25.28 15.18
CA LYS A 266 -10.12 -26.00 13.90
C LYS A 266 -9.66 -27.44 13.97
N LEU A 267 -8.71 -27.73 14.87
CA LEU A 267 -8.07 -29.04 14.91
C LEU A 267 -8.85 -30.02 15.79
N PRO A 268 -9.14 -31.20 15.27
CA PRO A 268 -9.68 -32.27 16.10
C PRO A 268 -8.61 -32.75 17.09
N GLY A 269 -9.00 -33.06 18.32
CA GLY A 269 -8.11 -33.58 19.36
C GLY A 269 -7.61 -32.55 20.36
N VAL A 270 -7.91 -31.26 20.17
CA VAL A 270 -7.68 -30.23 21.18
C VAL A 270 -8.70 -30.37 22.30
N ASP A 271 -8.25 -30.37 23.56
CA ASP A 271 -9.15 -30.36 24.72
C ASP A 271 -10.03 -29.10 24.69
N PRO A 272 -11.37 -29.23 24.66
CA PRO A 272 -12.28 -28.10 24.66
C PRO A 272 -12.06 -27.11 25.80
N ASN A 273 -11.57 -27.55 26.95
CA ASN A 273 -11.26 -26.69 28.09
C ASN A 273 -10.06 -25.76 27.85
N ARG A 274 -9.17 -26.10 26.93
CA ARG A 274 -8.03 -25.27 26.55
C ARG A 274 -8.43 -24.05 25.72
N VAL A 275 -9.48 -24.15 24.92
CA VAL A 275 -9.88 -23.09 23.98
C VAL A 275 -10.15 -21.75 24.69
N PRO A 276 -10.90 -21.67 25.78
CA PRO A 276 -11.09 -20.42 26.52
C PRO A 276 -9.79 -19.89 27.13
N MET A 277 -8.88 -20.77 27.58
CA MET A 277 -7.60 -20.37 28.13
C MET A 277 -6.69 -19.74 27.06
N LEU A 278 -6.60 -20.40 25.89
CA LEU A 278 -5.83 -19.87 24.75
C LEU A 278 -6.38 -18.53 24.24
N LYS A 279 -7.72 -18.38 24.26
CA LYS A 279 -8.35 -17.10 23.93
C LYS A 279 -7.96 -16.00 24.92
N ALA A 280 -8.04 -16.29 26.22
CA ALA A 280 -7.69 -15.33 27.26
C ALA A 280 -6.20 -14.92 27.18
N GLU A 281 -5.30 -15.91 26.95
CA GLU A 281 -3.88 -15.65 26.73
C GLU A 281 -3.65 -14.78 25.49
N TYR A 282 -4.31 -15.09 24.38
CA TYR A 282 -4.21 -14.28 23.14
C TYR A 282 -4.65 -12.83 23.37
N GLU A 283 -5.82 -12.62 23.99
CA GLU A 283 -6.31 -11.25 24.23
C GLU A 283 -5.38 -10.49 25.20
N GLN A 284 -4.81 -11.14 26.20
CA GLN A 284 -3.82 -10.52 27.08
C GLN A 284 -2.54 -10.13 26.33
N GLN A 285 -1.98 -11.04 25.53
CA GLN A 285 -0.79 -10.75 24.71
C GLN A 285 -1.07 -9.67 23.67
N PHE A 286 -2.28 -9.70 23.09
CA PHE A 286 -2.71 -8.67 22.15
C PHE A 286 -2.77 -7.29 22.81
N GLN A 287 -3.32 -7.18 24.01
CA GLN A 287 -3.39 -5.92 24.75
C GLN A 287 -2.00 -5.37 25.07
N LEU A 288 -1.06 -6.23 25.50
CA LEU A 288 0.33 -5.84 25.74
C LEU A 288 1.01 -5.34 24.45
N ALA A 289 0.79 -6.02 23.34
CA ALA A 289 1.33 -5.64 22.05
C ALA A 289 0.73 -4.32 21.56
N ALA A 290 -0.59 -4.12 21.70
CA ALA A 290 -1.29 -2.90 21.32
C ALA A 290 -0.85 -1.69 22.16
N ASP A 291 -0.55 -1.88 23.43
CA ASP A 291 -0.04 -0.81 24.31
C ASP A 291 1.39 -0.38 23.92
N GLU A 292 2.17 -1.28 23.32
CA GLU A 292 3.49 -0.95 22.77
C GLU A 292 3.39 -0.33 21.34
N ASP A 293 2.37 -0.65 20.56
CA ASP A 293 2.12 -0.12 19.21
C ASP A 293 1.45 1.27 19.26
N ARG A 294 1.89 2.11 20.17
CA ARG A 294 1.40 3.50 20.31
C ARG A 294 2.53 4.48 20.03
N GLU A 295 2.19 5.56 19.35
CA GLU A 295 3.12 6.68 19.24
C GLU A 295 3.38 7.28 20.65
N LYS A 296 4.64 7.27 21.06
CA LYS A 296 5.07 7.77 22.39
C LYS A 296 5.46 9.26 22.37
N ALA A 297 5.29 9.92 21.21
CA ALA A 297 5.56 11.35 21.11
C ALA A 297 4.46 12.17 21.78
N SER A 298 4.85 13.20 22.55
CA SER A 298 3.87 14.15 23.09
C SER A 298 3.23 14.96 21.97
N ILE A 299 1.90 15.00 21.94
CA ILE A 299 1.16 15.87 21.00
C ILE A 299 1.46 17.33 21.39
N ARG A 300 2.17 18.03 20.51
CA ARG A 300 2.45 19.45 20.66
C ARG A 300 1.64 20.23 19.65
N PHE A 301 0.64 20.96 20.11
CA PHE A 301 -0.07 21.91 19.27
C PHE A 301 0.82 23.16 19.10
N VAL A 302 1.43 23.30 17.94
CA VAL A 302 2.11 24.53 17.56
C VAL A 302 1.12 25.36 16.76
N PRO A 303 0.63 26.51 17.27
CA PRO A 303 -0.20 27.41 16.48
C PRO A 303 0.58 27.85 15.25
N ARG A 304 0.06 27.57 14.07
CA ARG A 304 0.67 28.01 12.82
C ARG A 304 0.37 29.47 12.62
N ASN A 305 1.29 30.36 13.03
CA ASN A 305 1.21 31.76 12.67
C ASN A 305 1.51 31.88 11.16
N LEU A 306 0.46 32.05 10.37
CA LEU A 306 0.55 32.44 8.98
C LEU A 306 0.84 33.94 8.93
N PHE A 307 2.08 34.33 9.18
CA PHE A 307 2.53 35.67 8.80
C PHE A 307 2.88 35.65 7.32
N TYR A 308 1.98 36.18 6.50
CA TYR A 308 2.31 36.65 5.17
C TYR A 308 3.09 37.96 5.34
N SER A 309 4.36 37.97 5.06
CA SER A 309 5.14 39.16 4.74
C SER A 309 5.48 39.11 3.26
#